data_b455a94ec3f4b615a72ec275d29ecf53
#
_entry.id   b455a94ec3f4b615a72ec275d29ecf53
#
_cell.length_a   1.000
_cell.length_b   1.000
_cell.length_c   1.000
_cell.angle_alpha   90.00
_cell.angle_beta   90.00
_cell.angle_gamma   90.00
#
_symmetry.space_group_name_H-M   'P 1'
#
loop_
_entity.id
_entity.type
_entity.pdbx_description
1 polymer ?
#
loop_
_entity_poly.entity_id
_entity_poly.type
_entity_poly.pdbx_seq_one_letter_code
_entity_poly.pdbx_strand_id
1 'polypeptide(L)'
;MQQRSLQLIGFAAATAAQMEGIIDIYRDAFEAPWEMPVATVAELGRQCSQPGALCRGLALLDGDTPAALAIAKYLPGAHLWYLQYMAVARTHRNAGLGSGLLQTMARLGETVALTAGHVGCRGTLLEVELVDGPPPDADRTLRRRRATFYLRHGALRTGATVPRPPRAQPEMPEWEIMLLPGATWSGVIDAATRHDLVRALMVEGYGLDPSAGWLALHLAATIP
;
A
#
# COMPACT_ATOMS: atom_id res chain seq x y z
N MET A 1 25.66 -8.77 20.61
CA MET A 1 24.57 -8.49 19.65
C MET A 1 24.56 -9.63 18.63
N GLN A 2 23.50 -10.42 18.61
CA GLN A 2 23.35 -11.47 17.61
C GLN A 2 23.11 -10.78 16.25
N GLN A 3 23.91 -11.11 15.26
CA GLN A 3 23.78 -10.57 13.91
C GLN A 3 22.47 -11.10 13.32
N ARG A 4 21.51 -10.23 13.02
CA ARG A 4 20.23 -10.63 12.40
C ARG A 4 20.49 -11.13 10.98
N SER A 5 19.97 -12.28 10.64
CA SER A 5 20.03 -12.83 9.29
C SER A 5 18.77 -12.47 8.54
N LEU A 6 18.71 -11.24 8.01
CA LEU A 6 17.55 -10.75 7.27
C LEU A 6 17.58 -11.24 5.82
N GLN A 7 16.50 -11.88 5.40
CA GLN A 7 16.30 -12.35 4.02
C GLN A 7 14.96 -11.85 3.48
N LEU A 8 14.95 -11.33 2.26
CA LEU A 8 13.73 -10.96 1.55
C LEU A 8 13.34 -12.07 0.59
N ILE A 9 12.10 -12.55 0.69
CA ILE A 9 11.56 -13.60 -0.18
C ILE A 9 10.23 -13.17 -0.80
N GLY A 10 9.90 -13.71 -1.99
CA GLY A 10 8.54 -13.66 -2.52
C GLY A 10 7.63 -14.64 -1.77
N PHE A 11 6.33 -14.37 -1.67
CA PHE A 11 5.39 -15.27 -0.99
C PHE A 11 5.33 -16.67 -1.61
N ALA A 12 5.60 -16.80 -2.92
CA ALA A 12 5.66 -18.09 -3.59
C ALA A 12 6.83 -18.98 -3.11
N ALA A 13 7.88 -18.38 -2.56
CA ALA A 13 9.03 -19.09 -2.03
C ALA A 13 8.92 -19.42 -0.53
N ALA A 14 7.86 -18.93 0.14
CA ALA A 14 7.64 -19.20 1.55
C ALA A 14 7.22 -20.65 1.79
N THR A 15 7.78 -21.28 2.81
CA THR A 15 7.29 -22.57 3.34
C THR A 15 5.89 -22.38 3.95
N ALA A 16 5.19 -23.49 4.21
CA ALA A 16 3.87 -23.44 4.85
C ALA A 16 3.93 -22.72 6.22
N ALA A 17 4.94 -23.03 7.04
CA ALA A 17 5.12 -22.38 8.34
C ALA A 17 5.44 -20.88 8.22
N GLN A 18 6.28 -20.50 7.26
CA GLN A 18 6.55 -19.10 6.99
C GLN A 18 5.31 -18.35 6.49
N MET A 19 4.49 -18.98 5.63
CA MET A 19 3.24 -18.39 5.16
C MET A 19 2.25 -18.19 6.31
N GLU A 20 2.14 -19.12 7.24
CA GLU A 20 1.31 -18.96 8.44
C GLU A 20 1.76 -17.75 9.26
N GLY A 21 3.05 -17.60 9.53
CA GLY A 21 3.59 -16.43 10.23
C GLY A 21 3.41 -15.11 9.47
N ILE A 22 3.48 -15.12 8.14
CA ILE A 22 3.16 -13.93 7.29
C ILE A 22 1.69 -13.54 7.48
N ILE A 23 0.79 -14.52 7.47
CA ILE A 23 -0.64 -14.32 7.67
C ILE A 23 -0.93 -13.79 9.09
N ASP A 24 -0.22 -14.26 10.09
CA ASP A 24 -0.38 -13.77 11.47
C ASP A 24 0.05 -12.31 11.59
N ILE A 25 1.11 -11.88 10.88
CA ILE A 25 1.49 -10.46 10.80
C ILE A 25 0.38 -9.65 10.14
N TYR A 26 -0.23 -10.18 9.07
CA TYR A 26 -1.35 -9.51 8.40
C TYR A 26 -2.55 -9.35 9.33
N ARG A 27 -2.99 -10.43 9.98
CA ARG A 27 -4.11 -10.40 10.95
C ARG A 27 -3.88 -9.39 12.06
N ASP A 28 -2.66 -9.39 12.63
CA ASP A 28 -2.30 -8.46 13.72
C ASP A 28 -2.35 -6.98 13.31
N ALA A 29 -2.12 -6.70 12.03
CA ALA A 29 -2.06 -5.33 11.51
C ALA A 29 -3.37 -4.84 10.88
N PHE A 30 -4.24 -5.77 10.39
CA PHE A 30 -5.39 -5.49 9.56
C PHE A 30 -6.59 -6.38 9.97
N GLU A 31 -7.09 -6.20 11.21
CA GLU A 31 -8.18 -7.01 11.79
C GLU A 31 -9.59 -6.51 11.45
N ALA A 32 -9.71 -5.39 10.76
CA ALA A 32 -11.02 -4.76 10.55
C ALA A 32 -11.89 -5.53 9.52
N PRO A 33 -13.23 -5.55 9.68
CA PRO A 33 -14.12 -6.32 8.81
C PRO A 33 -14.17 -5.82 7.35
N TRP A 34 -13.67 -4.62 7.08
CA TRP A 34 -13.54 -4.08 5.71
C TRP A 34 -12.20 -4.43 5.06
N GLU A 35 -11.28 -5.04 5.79
CA GLU A 35 -10.02 -5.49 5.24
C GLU A 35 -10.20 -6.75 4.37
N MET A 36 -9.23 -6.99 3.49
CA MET A 36 -9.30 -8.15 2.60
C MET A 36 -9.22 -9.46 3.40
N PRO A 37 -10.05 -10.47 3.08
CA PRO A 37 -9.96 -11.77 3.74
C PRO A 37 -8.56 -12.39 3.62
N VAL A 38 -8.08 -12.98 4.69
CA VAL A 38 -6.72 -13.56 4.78
C VAL A 38 -6.39 -14.50 3.61
N ALA A 39 -7.34 -15.36 3.22
CA ALA A 39 -7.14 -16.28 2.10
C ALA A 39 -6.89 -15.54 0.78
N THR A 40 -7.60 -14.43 0.56
CA THR A 40 -7.44 -13.57 -0.62
C THR A 40 -6.08 -12.87 -0.61
N VAL A 41 -5.64 -12.37 0.55
CA VAL A 41 -4.32 -11.71 0.70
C VAL A 41 -3.18 -12.70 0.43
N ALA A 42 -3.27 -13.92 0.97
CA ALA A 42 -2.27 -14.96 0.75
C ALA A 42 -2.19 -15.33 -0.74
N GLU A 43 -3.33 -15.47 -1.41
CA GLU A 43 -3.40 -15.78 -2.84
C GLU A 43 -2.86 -14.63 -3.69
N LEU A 44 -3.28 -13.39 -3.42
CA LEU A 44 -2.77 -12.20 -4.08
C LEU A 44 -1.24 -12.10 -3.94
N GLY A 45 -0.72 -12.30 -2.73
CA GLY A 45 0.72 -12.28 -2.49
C GLY A 45 1.47 -13.34 -3.29
N ARG A 46 0.93 -14.56 -3.43
CA ARG A 46 1.52 -15.61 -4.29
C ARG A 46 1.49 -15.23 -5.76
N GLN A 47 0.36 -14.73 -6.27
CA GLN A 47 0.24 -14.27 -7.66
C GLN A 47 1.22 -13.14 -7.96
N CYS A 48 1.36 -12.19 -7.04
CA CYS A 48 2.30 -11.07 -7.17
C CYS A 48 3.77 -11.47 -7.08
N SER A 49 4.07 -12.70 -6.70
CA SER A 49 5.43 -13.24 -6.66
C SER A 49 5.83 -13.97 -7.95
N GLN A 50 4.90 -14.12 -8.90
CA GLN A 50 5.17 -14.81 -10.18
C GLN A 50 6.05 -13.96 -11.11
N PRO A 51 6.89 -14.59 -11.94
CA PRO A 51 7.65 -13.89 -12.97
C PRO A 51 6.74 -13.08 -13.91
N GLY A 52 7.12 -11.85 -14.22
CA GLY A 52 6.35 -10.96 -15.10
C GLY A 52 5.12 -10.31 -14.50
N ALA A 53 4.72 -10.66 -13.27
CA ALA A 53 3.61 -9.99 -12.59
C ALA A 53 3.89 -8.48 -12.40
N LEU A 54 2.87 -7.66 -12.63
CA LEU A 54 2.92 -6.22 -12.34
C LEU A 54 2.73 -5.90 -10.85
N CYS A 55 2.76 -6.90 -9.99
CA CYS A 55 2.66 -6.74 -8.54
C CYS A 55 3.76 -7.55 -7.83
N ARG A 56 3.96 -7.29 -6.54
CA ARG A 56 4.91 -8.00 -5.69
C ARG A 56 4.30 -8.29 -4.33
N GLY A 57 4.40 -9.56 -3.90
CA GLY A 57 4.12 -10.00 -2.53
C GLY A 57 5.42 -10.47 -1.89
N LEU A 58 5.92 -9.76 -0.88
CA LEU A 58 7.22 -9.99 -0.27
C LEU A 58 7.10 -10.18 1.23
N ALA A 59 7.92 -11.05 1.77
CA ALA A 59 8.15 -11.20 3.22
C ALA A 59 9.62 -10.97 3.55
N LEU A 60 9.86 -10.29 4.65
CA LEU A 60 11.18 -10.20 5.27
C LEU A 60 11.24 -11.23 6.39
N LEU A 61 12.23 -12.10 6.34
CA LEU A 61 12.50 -13.11 7.37
C LEU A 61 13.67 -12.66 8.25
N ASP A 62 13.65 -12.98 9.54
CA ASP A 62 14.79 -12.97 10.46
C ASP A 62 15.12 -14.43 10.80
N GLY A 63 16.15 -14.99 10.15
CA GLY A 63 16.31 -16.44 10.03
C GLY A 63 15.12 -17.03 9.27
N ASP A 64 14.43 -17.99 9.88
CA ASP A 64 13.23 -18.63 9.31
C ASP A 64 11.91 -17.93 9.74
N THR A 65 11.99 -16.93 10.61
CA THR A 65 10.80 -16.30 11.20
C THR A 65 10.37 -15.09 10.39
N PRO A 66 9.10 -15.00 9.94
CA PRO A 66 8.57 -13.80 9.30
C PRO A 66 8.62 -12.59 10.23
N ALA A 67 9.25 -11.51 9.75
CA ALA A 67 9.44 -10.27 10.49
C ALA A 67 8.62 -9.11 9.92
N ALA A 68 8.32 -9.13 8.60
CA ALA A 68 7.50 -8.12 7.94
C ALA A 68 6.92 -8.66 6.63
N LEU A 69 5.86 -8.00 6.14
CA LEU A 69 5.27 -8.28 4.84
C LEU A 69 5.00 -6.98 4.06
N ALA A 70 4.96 -7.08 2.74
CA ALA A 70 4.45 -6.03 1.86
C ALA A 70 3.82 -6.62 0.60
N ILE A 71 2.72 -6.02 0.15
CA ILE A 71 2.07 -6.32 -1.12
C ILE A 71 1.83 -5.00 -1.85
N ALA A 72 2.25 -4.94 -3.10
CA ALA A 72 2.04 -3.78 -3.93
C ALA A 72 1.85 -4.16 -5.39
N LYS A 73 1.20 -3.29 -6.17
CA LYS A 73 1.02 -3.47 -7.60
C LYS A 73 1.30 -2.19 -8.38
N TYR A 74 1.76 -2.36 -9.60
CA TYR A 74 1.95 -1.29 -10.55
C TYR A 74 0.63 -0.96 -11.24
N LEU A 75 0.35 0.33 -11.38
CA LEU A 75 -0.81 0.89 -12.06
C LEU A 75 -0.31 1.50 -13.39
N PRO A 76 -0.38 0.75 -14.50
CA PRO A 76 0.31 1.14 -15.73
C PRO A 76 -0.26 2.40 -16.38
N GLY A 77 -1.56 2.64 -16.32
CA GLY A 77 -2.18 3.85 -16.87
C GLY A 77 -1.80 5.13 -16.16
N ALA A 78 -1.47 5.04 -14.86
CA ALA A 78 -1.06 6.18 -14.05
C ALA A 78 0.45 6.26 -13.83
N HIS A 79 1.21 5.21 -14.18
CA HIS A 79 2.64 5.04 -13.90
C HIS A 79 2.97 5.11 -12.41
N LEU A 80 2.10 4.55 -11.56
CA LEU A 80 2.21 4.57 -10.11
C LEU A 80 2.42 3.17 -9.54
N TRP A 81 3.11 3.10 -8.41
CA TRP A 81 3.24 1.90 -7.59
C TRP A 81 2.29 1.99 -6.41
N TYR A 82 1.28 1.15 -6.31
CA TYR A 82 0.31 1.17 -5.21
C TYR A 82 0.71 0.17 -4.14
N LEU A 83 1.14 0.67 -2.98
CA LEU A 83 1.45 -0.14 -1.80
C LEU A 83 0.15 -0.44 -1.03
N GLN A 84 -0.40 -1.64 -1.26
CA GLN A 84 -1.68 -2.06 -0.68
C GLN A 84 -1.54 -2.43 0.80
N TYR A 85 -0.51 -3.22 1.14
CA TYR A 85 -0.27 -3.70 2.50
C TYR A 85 1.21 -3.62 2.83
N MET A 86 1.51 -3.16 4.04
CA MET A 86 2.84 -3.23 4.62
C MET A 86 2.72 -3.31 6.14
N ALA A 87 3.28 -4.35 6.74
CA ALA A 87 3.27 -4.54 8.17
C ALA A 87 4.59 -5.11 8.68
N VAL A 88 4.93 -4.78 9.93
CA VAL A 88 6.07 -5.33 10.66
C VAL A 88 5.55 -6.03 11.91
N ALA A 89 5.98 -7.27 12.13
CA ALA A 89 5.63 -8.06 13.30
C ALA A 89 5.93 -7.28 14.60
N ARG A 90 5.08 -7.39 15.62
CA ARG A 90 5.21 -6.62 16.89
C ARG A 90 6.60 -6.78 17.51
N THR A 91 7.15 -7.99 17.49
CA THR A 91 8.47 -8.33 18.02
C THR A 91 9.64 -7.69 17.27
N HIS A 92 9.40 -7.20 16.05
CA HIS A 92 10.41 -6.64 15.17
C HIS A 92 10.23 -5.13 14.92
N ARG A 93 9.23 -4.49 15.55
CA ARG A 93 9.00 -3.04 15.44
C ARG A 93 10.15 -2.24 16.06
N ASN A 94 10.29 -0.99 15.62
CA ASN A 94 11.32 -0.04 16.05
C ASN A 94 12.78 -0.46 15.72
N ALA A 95 12.96 -1.46 14.86
CA ALA A 95 14.27 -1.94 14.40
C ALA A 95 14.64 -1.45 12.98
N GLY A 96 13.92 -0.47 12.44
CA GLY A 96 14.17 0.07 11.11
C GLY A 96 13.62 -0.77 9.93
N LEU A 97 13.04 -1.96 10.20
CA LEU A 97 12.61 -2.88 9.14
C LEU A 97 11.55 -2.29 8.22
N GLY A 98 10.59 -1.54 8.77
CA GLY A 98 9.56 -0.86 7.97
C GLY A 98 10.16 0.15 6.99
N SER A 99 11.18 0.90 7.41
CA SER A 99 11.90 1.86 6.55
C SER A 99 12.63 1.16 5.40
N GLY A 100 13.36 0.10 5.71
CA GLY A 100 14.05 -0.70 4.70
C GLY A 100 13.09 -1.35 3.72
N LEU A 101 11.96 -1.88 4.20
CA LEU A 101 10.93 -2.50 3.37
C LEU A 101 10.25 -1.47 2.46
N LEU A 102 9.88 -0.29 2.97
CA LEU A 102 9.28 0.78 2.16
C LEU A 102 10.22 1.22 1.03
N GLN A 103 11.50 1.44 1.34
CA GLN A 103 12.51 1.80 0.33
C GLN A 103 12.70 0.69 -0.72
N THR A 104 12.67 -0.57 -0.28
CA THR A 104 12.77 -1.73 -1.19
C THR A 104 11.56 -1.79 -2.11
N MET A 105 10.34 -1.61 -1.57
CA MET A 105 9.11 -1.60 -2.37
C MET A 105 9.11 -0.45 -3.39
N ALA A 106 9.56 0.75 -3.01
CA ALA A 106 9.66 1.88 -3.93
C ALA A 106 10.63 1.58 -5.09
N ARG A 107 11.81 1.00 -4.81
CA ARG A 107 12.76 0.57 -5.86
C ARG A 107 12.21 -0.53 -6.77
N LEU A 108 11.45 -1.46 -6.21
CA LEU A 108 10.78 -2.50 -7.01
C LEU A 108 9.71 -1.90 -7.91
N GLY A 109 9.01 -0.86 -7.49
CA GLY A 109 8.07 -0.12 -8.33
C GLY A 109 8.75 0.46 -9.58
N GLU A 110 9.93 1.05 -9.42
CA GLU A 110 10.76 1.50 -10.55
C GLU A 110 11.14 0.34 -11.49
N THR A 111 11.62 -0.76 -10.92
CA THR A 111 12.01 -1.95 -11.70
C THR A 111 10.82 -2.52 -12.49
N VAL A 112 9.64 -2.61 -11.87
CA VAL A 112 8.42 -3.11 -12.51
C VAL A 112 7.97 -2.16 -13.61
N ALA A 113 8.01 -0.84 -13.40
CA ALA A 113 7.68 0.16 -14.42
C ALA A 113 8.57 0.03 -15.65
N LEU A 114 9.89 -0.07 -15.46
CA LEU A 114 10.86 -0.27 -16.54
C LEU A 114 10.60 -1.59 -17.29
N THR A 115 10.32 -2.68 -16.57
CA THR A 115 10.00 -3.99 -17.17
C THR A 115 8.69 -3.94 -17.95
N ALA A 116 7.74 -3.11 -17.55
CA ALA A 116 6.50 -2.87 -18.28
C ALA A 116 6.66 -1.94 -19.50
N GLY A 117 7.88 -1.51 -19.82
CA GLY A 117 8.18 -0.65 -20.97
C GLY A 117 7.98 0.85 -20.72
N HIS A 118 7.84 1.27 -19.45
CA HIS A 118 7.70 2.66 -19.09
C HIS A 118 9.06 3.28 -18.72
N VAL A 119 9.16 4.61 -18.75
CA VAL A 119 10.41 5.34 -18.44
C VAL A 119 10.75 5.37 -16.96
N GLY A 120 9.88 4.86 -16.09
CA GLY A 120 10.02 4.81 -14.65
C GLY A 120 8.66 4.92 -13.93
N CYS A 121 8.72 4.98 -12.62
CA CYS A 121 7.56 5.12 -11.75
C CYS A 121 7.42 6.57 -11.26
N ARG A 122 6.22 7.16 -11.37
CA ARG A 122 5.95 8.51 -10.85
C ARG A 122 6.03 8.57 -9.33
N GLY A 123 5.75 7.45 -8.64
CA GLY A 123 5.82 7.37 -7.19
C GLY A 123 5.03 6.21 -6.62
N THR A 124 5.11 6.07 -5.29
CA THR A 124 4.33 5.08 -4.56
C THR A 124 3.09 5.75 -3.96
N LEU A 125 1.93 5.25 -4.33
CA LEU A 125 0.64 5.65 -3.82
C LEU A 125 0.37 4.86 -2.52
N LEU A 126 -0.08 5.58 -1.50
CA LEU A 126 -0.32 5.07 -0.14
C LEU A 126 -1.71 5.48 0.30
N GLU A 127 -2.43 4.58 0.95
CA GLU A 127 -3.66 4.89 1.68
C GLU A 127 -3.35 4.95 3.17
N VAL A 128 -3.64 6.08 3.79
CA VAL A 128 -3.34 6.32 5.19
C VAL A 128 -4.59 6.84 5.89
N GLU A 129 -5.00 6.20 6.99
CA GLU A 129 -6.15 6.65 7.76
C GLU A 129 -5.99 8.12 8.17
N LEU A 130 -7.05 8.91 7.97
CA LEU A 130 -7.09 10.29 8.46
C LEU A 130 -6.95 10.34 9.98
N VAL A 131 -6.01 11.15 10.47
CA VAL A 131 -5.72 11.25 11.91
C VAL A 131 -6.95 11.69 12.70
N ASP A 132 -7.70 12.64 12.15
CA ASP A 132 -8.87 13.23 12.76
C ASP A 132 -10.19 12.78 12.10
N GLY A 133 -10.13 11.74 11.26
CA GLY A 133 -11.27 11.14 10.60
C GLY A 133 -12.06 10.17 11.50
N PRO A 134 -13.27 9.77 11.07
CA PRO A 134 -14.08 8.77 11.74
C PRO A 134 -13.36 7.39 11.77
N PRO A 135 -13.72 6.50 12.72
CA PRO A 135 -14.48 6.83 13.93
C PRO A 135 -13.62 7.65 14.91
N PRO A 136 -14.22 8.57 15.69
CA PRO A 136 -13.47 9.47 16.55
C PRO A 136 -12.72 8.77 17.69
N ASP A 137 -13.21 7.61 18.13
CA ASP A 137 -12.64 6.82 19.23
C ASP A 137 -11.52 5.86 18.77
N ALA A 138 -11.25 5.79 17.45
CA ALA A 138 -10.14 5.00 16.96
C ALA A 138 -8.80 5.60 17.45
N ASP A 139 -7.79 4.73 17.56
CA ASP A 139 -6.48 5.11 18.09
C ASP A 139 -5.80 6.20 17.23
N ARG A 140 -6.10 7.46 17.52
CA ARG A 140 -5.51 8.66 16.88
C ARG A 140 -3.99 8.66 16.96
N THR A 141 -3.44 8.07 18.03
CA THR A 141 -1.99 7.96 18.21
C THR A 141 -1.41 7.02 17.17
N LEU A 142 -2.04 5.89 16.91
CA LEU A 142 -1.61 4.95 15.89
C LEU A 142 -1.72 5.55 14.49
N ARG A 143 -2.85 6.20 14.16
CA ARG A 143 -3.04 6.91 12.88
C ARG A 143 -1.95 7.97 12.66
N ARG A 144 -1.68 8.80 13.68
CA ARG A 144 -0.62 9.81 13.63
C ARG A 144 0.76 9.19 13.42
N ARG A 145 1.05 8.07 14.09
CA ARG A 145 2.33 7.35 13.91
C ARG A 145 2.49 6.83 12.49
N ARG A 146 1.43 6.27 11.88
CA ARG A 146 1.43 5.80 10.48
C ARG A 146 1.69 6.97 9.52
N ALA A 147 0.92 8.05 9.62
CA ALA A 147 1.11 9.23 8.78
C ALA A 147 2.53 9.82 8.95
N THR A 148 2.99 9.98 10.19
CA THR A 148 4.33 10.50 10.48
C THR A 148 5.44 9.59 9.92
N PHE A 149 5.23 8.27 9.93
CA PHE A 149 6.19 7.34 9.34
C PHE A 149 6.38 7.63 7.85
N TYR A 150 5.32 7.75 7.06
CA TYR A 150 5.42 8.03 5.63
C TYR A 150 5.98 9.42 5.35
N LEU A 151 5.56 10.45 6.10
CA LEU A 151 6.09 11.82 5.98
C LEU A 151 7.61 11.88 6.20
N ARG A 152 8.14 11.16 7.19
CA ARG A 152 9.60 11.06 7.43
C ARG A 152 10.38 10.43 6.29
N HIS A 153 9.71 9.65 5.45
CA HIS A 153 10.30 9.04 4.26
C HIS A 153 10.07 9.86 2.98
N GLY A 154 9.57 11.09 3.12
CA GLY A 154 9.38 12.01 2.00
C GLY A 154 8.03 11.88 1.29
N ALA A 155 7.08 11.14 1.86
CA ALA A 155 5.73 11.11 1.29
C ALA A 155 5.06 12.49 1.44
N LEU A 156 4.28 12.87 0.44
CA LEU A 156 3.52 14.11 0.38
C LEU A 156 2.05 13.82 0.72
N ARG A 157 1.43 14.69 1.51
CA ARG A 157 -0.02 14.73 1.63
C ARG A 157 -0.61 15.32 0.36
N THR A 158 -1.51 14.59 -0.27
CA THR A 158 -2.11 15.07 -1.52
C THR A 158 -3.35 15.95 -1.30
N GLY A 159 -3.97 15.84 -0.14
CA GLY A 159 -5.28 16.44 0.13
C GLY A 159 -6.44 15.71 -0.56
N ALA A 160 -6.16 14.61 -1.28
CA ALA A 160 -7.19 13.73 -1.81
C ALA A 160 -7.56 12.66 -0.79
N THR A 161 -8.84 12.30 -0.73
CA THR A 161 -9.34 11.21 0.09
C THR A 161 -9.83 10.05 -0.79
N VAL A 162 -9.80 8.85 -0.23
CA VAL A 162 -10.36 7.66 -0.90
C VAL A 162 -11.88 7.77 -0.87
N PRO A 163 -12.55 7.72 -2.04
CA PRO A 163 -14.01 7.77 -2.10
C PRO A 163 -14.64 6.59 -1.35
N ARG A 164 -15.60 6.88 -0.49
CA ARG A 164 -16.35 5.84 0.22
C ARG A 164 -17.47 5.30 -0.67
N PRO A 165 -17.58 3.96 -0.81
CA PRO A 165 -18.72 3.38 -1.53
C PRO A 165 -20.03 3.67 -0.80
N PRO A 166 -21.18 3.74 -1.52
CA PRO A 166 -22.49 4.11 -0.93
C PRO A 166 -22.96 3.25 0.24
N ARG A 167 -22.45 2.02 0.35
CA ARG A 167 -22.78 1.07 1.43
C ARG A 167 -21.60 0.85 2.39
N ALA A 168 -20.68 1.82 2.49
CA ALA A 168 -19.59 1.73 3.45
C ALA A 168 -20.16 1.65 4.89
N GLN A 169 -19.54 0.80 5.69
CA GLN A 169 -19.89 0.68 7.11
C GLN A 169 -19.56 2.00 7.83
N PRO A 170 -20.41 2.45 8.78
CA PRO A 170 -20.17 3.72 9.50
C PRO A 170 -18.82 3.76 10.23
N GLU A 171 -18.38 2.60 10.73
CA GLU A 171 -17.12 2.42 11.47
C GLU A 171 -15.89 2.41 10.57
N MET A 172 -16.09 2.30 9.26
CA MET A 172 -15.00 2.30 8.29
C MET A 172 -14.27 3.66 8.34
N PRO A 173 -12.95 3.70 8.56
CA PRO A 173 -12.21 4.94 8.59
C PRO A 173 -12.23 5.65 7.24
N GLU A 174 -11.89 6.93 7.26
CA GLU A 174 -11.54 7.66 6.05
C GLU A 174 -10.04 7.60 5.83
N TRP A 175 -9.64 7.41 4.57
CA TRP A 175 -8.23 7.40 4.18
C TRP A 175 -7.92 8.63 3.33
N GLU A 176 -6.76 9.22 3.58
CA GLU A 176 -6.12 10.13 2.64
C GLU A 176 -5.21 9.35 1.70
N ILE A 177 -5.08 9.85 0.48
CA ILE A 177 -4.09 9.39 -0.47
C ILE A 177 -2.80 10.18 -0.23
N MET A 178 -1.72 9.50 0.10
CA MET A 178 -0.38 10.07 0.15
C MET A 178 0.43 9.59 -1.05
N LEU A 179 1.37 10.40 -1.49
CA LEU A 179 2.29 10.06 -2.58
C LEU A 179 3.74 10.12 -2.06
N LEU A 180 4.46 9.00 -2.14
CA LEU A 180 5.91 9.00 -2.03
C LEU A 180 6.48 9.19 -3.44
N PRO A 181 7.05 10.38 -3.76
CA PRO A 181 7.53 10.68 -5.11
C PRO A 181 8.57 9.69 -5.60
N GLY A 182 8.46 9.26 -6.85
CA GLY A 182 9.47 8.48 -7.56
C GLY A 182 10.42 9.37 -8.35
N ALA A 183 11.39 8.74 -9.02
CA ALA A 183 12.43 9.46 -9.75
C ALA A 183 11.89 10.32 -10.92
N THR A 184 10.76 9.91 -11.50
CA THR A 184 10.11 10.64 -12.61
C THR A 184 9.05 11.63 -12.16
N TRP A 185 8.87 11.82 -10.84
CA TRP A 185 7.94 12.82 -10.32
C TRP A 185 8.50 14.23 -10.47
N SER A 186 7.83 15.07 -11.23
CA SER A 186 8.18 16.48 -11.42
C SER A 186 6.98 17.41 -11.16
N GLY A 187 5.88 16.83 -10.64
CA GLY A 187 4.59 17.51 -10.54
C GLY A 187 4.37 18.26 -9.23
N VAL A 188 3.35 19.08 -9.25
CA VAL A 188 2.76 19.71 -8.08
C VAL A 188 1.47 18.96 -7.73
N ILE A 189 1.09 18.94 -6.47
CA ILE A 189 -0.20 18.36 -6.03
C ILE A 189 -1.29 19.43 -6.21
N ASP A 190 -1.74 19.59 -7.45
CA ASP A 190 -2.89 20.43 -7.82
C ASP A 190 -4.19 19.61 -7.89
N ALA A 191 -5.29 20.22 -8.33
CA ALA A 191 -6.58 19.55 -8.45
C ALA A 191 -6.56 18.44 -9.49
N ALA A 192 -5.91 18.64 -10.63
CA ALA A 192 -5.79 17.64 -11.69
C ALA A 192 -5.00 16.42 -11.19
N THR A 193 -3.88 16.65 -10.53
CA THR A 193 -3.09 15.58 -9.90
C THR A 193 -3.91 14.79 -8.88
N ARG A 194 -4.67 15.46 -8.00
CA ARG A 194 -5.53 14.76 -7.03
C ARG A 194 -6.58 13.90 -7.71
N HIS A 195 -7.22 14.41 -8.75
CA HIS A 195 -8.18 13.64 -9.55
C HIS A 195 -7.53 12.38 -10.14
N ASP A 196 -6.36 12.53 -10.77
CA ASP A 196 -5.62 11.40 -11.37
C ASP A 196 -5.22 10.34 -10.35
N LEU A 197 -4.78 10.75 -9.15
CA LEU A 197 -4.43 9.82 -8.08
C LEU A 197 -5.66 9.03 -7.58
N VAL A 198 -6.79 9.70 -7.36
CA VAL A 198 -8.06 9.05 -6.99
C VAL A 198 -8.49 8.09 -8.08
N ARG A 199 -8.50 8.54 -9.33
CA ARG A 199 -8.89 7.70 -10.48
C ARG A 199 -7.98 6.48 -10.61
N ALA A 200 -6.67 6.64 -10.52
CA ALA A 200 -5.71 5.55 -10.58
C ALA A 200 -5.97 4.51 -9.48
N LEU A 201 -6.16 4.96 -8.25
CA LEU A 201 -6.45 4.08 -7.13
C LEU A 201 -7.76 3.31 -7.32
N MET A 202 -8.84 4.01 -7.66
CA MET A 202 -10.18 3.40 -7.74
C MET A 202 -10.30 2.48 -8.96
N VAL A 203 -9.82 2.90 -10.13
CA VAL A 203 -9.97 2.15 -11.37
C VAL A 203 -8.92 1.04 -11.49
N GLU A 204 -7.64 1.38 -11.38
CA GLU A 204 -6.56 0.40 -11.55
C GLU A 204 -6.22 -0.29 -10.22
N GLY A 205 -6.23 0.47 -9.13
CA GLY A 205 -5.98 -0.02 -7.78
C GLY A 205 -7.03 -1.04 -7.32
N TYR A 206 -8.28 -0.66 -7.31
CA TYR A 206 -9.40 -1.48 -6.85
C TYR A 206 -10.12 -2.23 -7.96
N GLY A 207 -9.84 -1.94 -9.25
CA GLY A 207 -10.49 -2.58 -10.38
C GLY A 207 -11.96 -2.16 -10.55
N LEU A 208 -12.32 -0.95 -10.12
CA LEU A 208 -13.70 -0.47 -10.24
C LEU A 208 -13.97 0.10 -11.62
N ASP A 209 -15.20 -0.08 -12.10
CA ASP A 209 -15.66 0.53 -13.32
C ASP A 209 -15.80 2.06 -13.14
N PRO A 210 -15.07 2.88 -13.90
CA PRO A 210 -15.15 4.33 -13.79
C PRO A 210 -16.53 4.88 -14.15
N SER A 211 -17.37 4.14 -14.89
CA SER A 211 -18.74 4.49 -15.21
C SER A 211 -19.76 4.15 -14.13
N ALA A 212 -19.35 3.44 -13.07
CA ALA A 212 -20.23 3.16 -11.92
C ALA A 212 -20.75 4.50 -11.34
N GLY A 213 -22.06 4.69 -11.29
CA GLY A 213 -22.71 5.99 -11.09
C GLY A 213 -22.16 6.80 -9.93
N TRP A 214 -21.91 6.18 -8.75
CA TRP A 214 -21.36 6.87 -7.59
C TRP A 214 -19.90 7.30 -7.79
N LEU A 215 -19.08 6.46 -8.45
CA LEU A 215 -17.68 6.78 -8.72
C LEU A 215 -17.58 7.86 -9.81
N ALA A 216 -18.37 7.74 -10.86
CA ALA A 216 -18.44 8.76 -11.92
C ALA A 216 -18.81 10.14 -11.37
N LEU A 217 -19.80 10.21 -10.47
CA LEU A 217 -20.17 11.48 -9.81
C LEU A 217 -19.04 12.02 -8.95
N HIS A 218 -18.36 11.16 -8.19
CA HIS A 218 -17.21 11.59 -7.36
C HIS A 218 -16.07 12.10 -8.22
N LEU A 219 -15.69 11.39 -9.27
CA LEU A 219 -14.63 11.79 -10.19
C LEU A 219 -14.99 13.10 -10.90
N ALA A 220 -16.25 13.27 -11.35
CA ALA A 220 -16.71 14.52 -11.96
C ALA A 220 -16.62 15.71 -11.00
N ALA A 221 -16.92 15.51 -9.72
CA ALA A 221 -16.82 16.56 -8.70
C ALA A 221 -15.38 16.98 -8.35
N THR A 222 -14.38 16.17 -8.71
CA THR A 222 -12.96 16.44 -8.46
C THR A 222 -12.22 17.02 -9.67
N ILE A 223 -12.90 17.15 -10.82
CA ILE A 223 -12.36 17.84 -12.00
C ILE A 223 -12.31 19.34 -11.70
N PRO A 224 -11.16 20.00 -11.91
CA PRO A 224 -10.99 21.43 -11.67
C PRO A 224 -11.81 22.28 -12.64
#